data_734ebd02cf3ff56ececcfa44804efe5d
#
_entry.id   734ebd02cf3ff56ececcfa44804efe5d
#
_cell.length_a   1.000
_cell.length_b   1.000
_cell.length_c   1.000
_cell.angle_alpha   90.00
_cell.angle_beta   90.00
_cell.angle_gamma   90.00
#
_symmetry.space_group_name_H-M   'P 1'
#
loop_
_entity.id
_entity.type
_entity.pdbx_description
1 polymer ?
#
loop_
_entity_poly.entity_id
_entity_poly.type
_entity_poly.pdbx_seq_one_letter_code
_entity_poly.pdbx_strand_id
1 'polypeptide(L)'
;MSRIRIVFAFLCQLGILPASAAPAIDPAELEAFVDGVVHTTMRQNNIVGATVAITQKDQVILLKGYGFADKEKQLPVDPESTLFRIGSVSKLFTWTGLMQLREQGKLDLDTDVNEYLTTLTVPDTFPEPVTLRHLMSHSGGFEDRIVQLFGDEVADMQPYAEILSRELPDRVRAPGTVSTYSNHGVGLAGLVLEEVSGEKWGDYVQQHILDPLQMSSATAFQPVPEELAGQLSQGYAFELGKHVEKPFEYVPLGAAGGMSASALAMTRFARAHLGDGSVDGQRILSGESVALMREPLFDEHESINTWLYGFDNYSRGDTFIYGHSGGTLRFFTEFVLIPEYDISMFVSTNTTMGFRVIGAVLRGVLDRYLPDPMENVEPLPLTDLDKIAGHWSTYRHPVTTPDKIIRALQPVVVQPVSDNELMVAGLAEHPTYWRQVAPLEFKRVDENVSLVFQPDASPPRMLVGSVLRSYYKISWIESTNAQVQLLIVSLLMVLWVLLAWPVQWFKRRPSRLHATHGRAQLAGWLMAVAVMVVVGLSATLDDSMVFGLGTPAKVLLLVTYLVPLLVLVQLVTVARLYGSDVGRGIKFFHSLLVLIGLYLSWLLYYWNFYGPYPW
;
A
#
# COMPACT_ATOMS: atom_id res chain seq x y z
N MET A 1 -11.21 -28.72 -71.07
CA MET A 1 -10.34 -29.09 -69.96
C MET A 1 -10.78 -28.34 -68.73
N SER A 2 -11.65 -28.99 -67.94
CA SER A 2 -12.31 -28.41 -66.78
C SER A 2 -11.43 -28.62 -65.55
N ARG A 3 -11.11 -27.56 -64.80
CA ARG A 3 -10.41 -27.65 -63.51
C ARG A 3 -11.45 -27.62 -62.39
N ILE A 4 -11.64 -28.78 -61.76
CA ILE A 4 -12.43 -28.94 -60.53
C ILE A 4 -11.63 -28.34 -59.36
N ARG A 5 -12.16 -27.34 -58.69
CA ARG A 5 -11.68 -26.82 -57.40
C ARG A 5 -12.40 -27.57 -56.27
N ILE A 6 -11.66 -28.40 -55.54
CA ILE A 6 -12.12 -29.03 -54.33
C ILE A 6 -11.97 -27.99 -53.20
N VAL A 7 -13.09 -27.55 -52.62
CA VAL A 7 -13.12 -26.72 -51.43
C VAL A 7 -13.15 -27.67 -50.20
N PHE A 8 -12.03 -27.69 -49.47
CA PHE A 8 -12.01 -28.33 -48.13
C PHE A 8 -12.69 -27.40 -47.12
N ALA A 9 -13.86 -27.80 -46.69
CA ALA A 9 -14.51 -27.18 -45.52
C ALA A 9 -13.83 -27.74 -44.26
N PHE A 10 -13.04 -26.92 -43.58
CA PHE A 10 -12.58 -27.20 -42.22
C PHE A 10 -13.75 -26.94 -41.27
N LEU A 11 -14.37 -28.01 -40.80
CA LEU A 11 -15.26 -27.96 -39.63
C LEU A 11 -14.36 -27.78 -38.39
N CYS A 12 -14.24 -26.53 -37.87
CA CYS A 12 -13.80 -26.30 -36.52
C CYS A 12 -14.84 -26.92 -35.58
N GLN A 13 -14.55 -28.09 -35.05
CA GLN A 13 -15.16 -28.55 -33.81
C GLN A 13 -14.61 -27.67 -32.68
N LEU A 14 -15.36 -26.63 -32.32
CA LEU A 14 -15.23 -26.01 -31.01
C LEU A 14 -15.58 -27.10 -30.00
N GLY A 15 -14.57 -27.72 -29.41
CA GLY A 15 -14.70 -28.51 -28.22
C GLY A 15 -15.19 -27.58 -27.11
N ILE A 16 -16.49 -27.67 -26.81
CA ILE A 16 -17.03 -27.12 -25.56
C ILE A 16 -16.35 -27.94 -24.47
N LEU A 17 -15.29 -27.39 -23.87
CA LEU A 17 -14.77 -27.92 -22.59
C LEU A 17 -15.95 -27.92 -21.63
N PRO A 18 -16.22 -29.02 -20.90
CA PRO A 18 -17.27 -29.00 -19.91
C PRO A 18 -16.93 -27.89 -18.89
N ALA A 19 -17.83 -26.92 -18.72
CA ALA A 19 -17.75 -25.98 -17.64
C ALA A 19 -17.54 -26.78 -16.34
N SER A 20 -16.49 -26.49 -15.60
CA SER A 20 -16.23 -27.14 -14.32
C SER A 20 -17.48 -26.93 -13.47
N ALA A 21 -18.04 -28.02 -12.94
CA ALA A 21 -19.23 -27.90 -12.12
C ALA A 21 -18.88 -27.07 -10.88
N ALA A 22 -19.71 -26.07 -10.55
CA ALA A 22 -19.53 -25.26 -9.35
C ALA A 22 -19.33 -26.19 -8.13
N PRO A 23 -18.37 -25.90 -7.24
CA PRO A 23 -18.13 -26.72 -6.06
C PRO A 23 -19.43 -26.83 -5.24
N ALA A 24 -19.79 -28.04 -4.86
CA ALA A 24 -20.92 -28.25 -3.95
C ALA A 24 -20.48 -27.86 -2.54
N ILE A 25 -20.81 -26.65 -2.12
CA ILE A 25 -20.50 -26.16 -0.78
C ILE A 25 -21.71 -26.47 0.12
N ASP A 26 -21.50 -27.34 1.11
CA ASP A 26 -22.48 -27.57 2.19
C ASP A 26 -22.38 -26.40 3.18
N PRO A 27 -23.46 -25.62 3.40
CA PRO A 27 -23.43 -24.46 4.29
C PRO A 27 -23.06 -24.83 5.75
N ALA A 28 -23.48 -26.00 6.26
CA ALA A 28 -23.17 -26.40 7.63
C ALA A 28 -21.69 -26.79 7.78
N GLU A 29 -21.12 -27.46 6.79
CA GLU A 29 -19.69 -27.78 6.73
C GLU A 29 -18.84 -26.51 6.58
N LEU A 30 -19.25 -25.59 5.70
CA LEU A 30 -18.61 -24.29 5.53
C LEU A 30 -18.60 -23.49 6.83
N GLU A 31 -19.75 -23.38 7.52
CA GLU A 31 -19.86 -22.68 8.79
C GLU A 31 -18.92 -23.27 9.82
N ALA A 32 -18.94 -24.59 10.03
CA ALA A 32 -18.06 -25.26 10.99
C ALA A 32 -16.58 -25.06 10.68
N PHE A 33 -16.21 -25.07 9.40
CA PHE A 33 -14.85 -24.80 8.95
C PHE A 33 -14.43 -23.35 9.23
N VAL A 34 -15.24 -22.38 8.80
CA VAL A 34 -14.97 -20.95 8.99
C VAL A 34 -14.94 -20.60 10.48
N ASP A 35 -15.81 -21.16 11.32
CA ASP A 35 -15.78 -21.03 12.77
C ASP A 35 -14.43 -21.45 13.35
N GLY A 36 -13.93 -22.60 12.94
CA GLY A 36 -12.62 -23.08 13.38
C GLY A 36 -11.48 -22.13 13.03
N VAL A 37 -11.47 -21.63 11.79
CA VAL A 37 -10.48 -20.67 11.31
C VAL A 37 -10.57 -19.35 12.04
N VAL A 38 -11.75 -18.74 12.08
CA VAL A 38 -11.96 -17.41 12.69
C VAL A 38 -11.65 -17.42 14.18
N HIS A 39 -12.25 -18.35 14.95
CA HIS A 39 -12.02 -18.42 16.39
C HIS A 39 -10.56 -18.68 16.75
N THR A 40 -9.86 -19.50 15.97
CA THR A 40 -8.44 -19.78 16.21
C THR A 40 -7.61 -18.55 15.94
N THR A 41 -7.80 -17.92 14.78
CA THR A 41 -7.00 -16.77 14.36
C THR A 41 -7.28 -15.52 15.19
N MET A 42 -8.55 -15.28 15.57
CA MET A 42 -8.91 -14.18 16.48
C MET A 42 -8.21 -14.32 17.83
N ARG A 43 -8.22 -15.51 18.43
CA ARG A 43 -7.54 -15.76 19.72
C ARG A 43 -6.04 -15.58 19.63
N GLN A 44 -5.40 -16.09 18.58
CA GLN A 44 -3.95 -15.98 18.38
C GLN A 44 -3.48 -14.55 18.19
N ASN A 45 -4.33 -13.69 17.61
CA ASN A 45 -3.98 -12.31 17.25
C ASN A 45 -4.73 -11.25 18.08
N ASN A 46 -5.44 -11.64 19.13
CA ASN A 46 -6.18 -10.75 20.02
C ASN A 46 -7.18 -9.85 19.27
N ILE A 47 -7.96 -10.41 18.35
CA ILE A 47 -8.98 -9.69 17.57
C ILE A 47 -10.28 -9.64 18.37
N VAL A 48 -10.91 -8.46 18.46
CA VAL A 48 -12.13 -8.21 19.24
C VAL A 48 -13.38 -8.66 18.50
N GLY A 49 -13.52 -8.28 17.23
CA GLY A 49 -14.70 -8.56 16.42
C GLY A 49 -14.36 -8.84 14.95
N ALA A 50 -15.16 -9.69 14.34
CA ALA A 50 -15.09 -10.02 12.94
C ALA A 50 -16.48 -10.31 12.38
N THR A 51 -16.66 -10.15 11.06
CA THR A 51 -17.88 -10.55 10.35
C THR A 51 -17.49 -11.25 9.05
N VAL A 52 -18.29 -12.26 8.66
CA VAL A 52 -18.10 -13.02 7.42
C VAL A 52 -19.44 -13.17 6.71
N ALA A 53 -19.45 -12.88 5.41
CA ALA A 53 -20.54 -13.25 4.51
C ALA A 53 -19.98 -13.99 3.30
N ILE A 54 -20.59 -15.11 2.94
CA ILE A 54 -20.27 -15.88 1.73
C ILE A 54 -21.58 -16.16 1.01
N THR A 55 -21.62 -15.84 -0.28
CA THR A 55 -22.77 -16.14 -1.13
C THR A 55 -22.38 -17.17 -2.18
N GLN A 56 -23.33 -17.99 -2.59
CA GLN A 56 -23.23 -18.80 -3.81
C GLN A 56 -24.54 -18.70 -4.56
N LYS A 57 -24.46 -18.28 -5.83
CA LYS A 57 -25.62 -17.92 -6.63
C LYS A 57 -26.39 -16.80 -5.89
N ASP A 58 -27.70 -16.83 -5.93
CA ASP A 58 -28.53 -15.83 -5.25
C ASP A 58 -28.71 -16.09 -3.73
N GLN A 59 -27.97 -17.04 -3.16
CA GLN A 59 -28.14 -17.45 -1.76
C GLN A 59 -26.96 -17.02 -0.90
N VAL A 60 -27.26 -16.50 0.27
CA VAL A 60 -26.29 -16.30 1.34
C VAL A 60 -26.09 -17.65 2.05
N ILE A 61 -24.95 -18.29 1.83
CA ILE A 61 -24.62 -19.62 2.40
C ILE A 61 -23.88 -19.53 3.73
N LEU A 62 -23.31 -18.37 4.06
CA LEU A 62 -22.78 -18.06 5.38
C LEU A 62 -22.96 -16.56 5.65
N LEU A 63 -23.55 -16.23 6.80
CA LEU A 63 -23.64 -14.86 7.32
C LEU A 63 -23.46 -14.89 8.82
N LYS A 64 -22.30 -14.44 9.32
CA LYS A 64 -21.96 -14.64 10.73
C LYS A 64 -21.09 -13.52 11.30
N GLY A 65 -21.43 -13.12 12.54
CA GLY A 65 -20.64 -12.24 13.38
C GLY A 65 -19.88 -13.02 14.46
N TYR A 66 -18.72 -12.51 14.81
CA TYR A 66 -17.83 -13.10 15.82
C TYR A 66 -17.33 -12.03 16.79
N GLY A 67 -17.34 -12.34 18.08
CA GLY A 67 -16.87 -11.42 19.10
C GLY A 67 -17.74 -10.18 19.26
N PHE A 68 -17.14 -9.01 19.44
CA PHE A 68 -17.84 -7.78 19.83
C PHE A 68 -17.65 -6.65 18.81
N ALA A 69 -18.75 -5.97 18.51
CA ALA A 69 -18.78 -4.67 17.83
C ALA A 69 -18.33 -3.56 18.79
N ASP A 70 -18.78 -3.64 20.05
CA ASP A 70 -18.35 -2.77 21.16
C ASP A 70 -18.09 -3.67 22.37
N LYS A 71 -16.82 -3.82 22.71
CA LYS A 71 -16.38 -4.73 23.76
C LYS A 71 -16.71 -4.19 25.16
N GLU A 72 -16.63 -2.89 25.35
CA GLU A 72 -16.91 -2.23 26.62
C GLU A 72 -18.40 -2.35 26.98
N LYS A 73 -19.27 -2.23 25.99
CA LYS A 73 -20.72 -2.43 26.14
C LYS A 73 -21.18 -3.88 26.00
N GLN A 74 -20.26 -4.80 25.72
CA GLN A 74 -20.56 -6.22 25.44
C GLN A 74 -21.57 -6.40 24.28
N LEU A 75 -21.55 -5.50 23.28
CA LEU A 75 -22.39 -5.62 22.09
C LEU A 75 -21.76 -6.63 21.12
N PRO A 76 -22.43 -7.74 20.81
CA PRO A 76 -21.90 -8.70 19.84
C PRO A 76 -21.90 -8.10 18.44
N VAL A 77 -21.07 -8.66 17.55
CA VAL A 77 -21.15 -8.37 16.12
C VAL A 77 -22.41 -9.00 15.54
N ASP A 78 -23.30 -8.17 14.99
CA ASP A 78 -24.43 -8.59 14.18
C ASP A 78 -24.06 -8.43 12.68
N PRO A 79 -23.97 -9.51 11.90
CA PRO A 79 -23.54 -9.44 10.52
C PRO A 79 -24.54 -8.73 9.59
N GLU A 80 -25.79 -8.56 10.02
CA GLU A 80 -26.82 -7.87 9.25
C GLU A 80 -26.75 -6.35 9.41
N SER A 81 -26.41 -5.87 10.61
CA SER A 81 -26.51 -4.46 10.95
C SER A 81 -25.20 -3.80 11.40
N THR A 82 -24.24 -4.54 11.99
CA THR A 82 -23.00 -3.94 12.46
C THR A 82 -22.17 -3.38 11.31
N LEU A 83 -21.90 -2.08 11.35
CA LEU A 83 -21.09 -1.38 10.36
C LEU A 83 -19.60 -1.53 10.69
N PHE A 84 -18.85 -2.09 9.77
CA PHE A 84 -17.39 -2.08 9.76
C PHE A 84 -16.88 -1.04 8.78
N ARG A 85 -15.78 -0.36 9.11
CA ARG A 85 -15.08 0.48 8.16
C ARG A 85 -14.46 -0.41 7.08
N ILE A 86 -14.93 -0.28 5.83
CA ILE A 86 -14.48 -1.17 4.74
C ILE A 86 -13.18 -0.70 4.05
N GLY A 87 -12.64 0.45 4.49
CA GLY A 87 -11.40 0.99 3.95
C GLY A 87 -11.41 1.08 2.43
N SER A 88 -10.36 0.65 1.78
CA SER A 88 -10.18 0.78 0.33
C SER A 88 -11.20 0.03 -0.53
N VAL A 89 -12.02 -0.86 0.02
CA VAL A 89 -13.18 -1.42 -0.72
C VAL A 89 -14.14 -0.30 -1.15
N SER A 90 -14.14 0.86 -0.48
CA SER A 90 -14.87 2.08 -0.89
C SER A 90 -14.52 2.54 -2.31
N LYS A 91 -13.31 2.26 -2.80
CA LYS A 91 -12.88 2.61 -4.16
C LYS A 91 -13.77 1.99 -5.23
N LEU A 92 -14.28 0.79 -4.96
CA LEU A 92 -15.18 0.09 -5.89
C LEU A 92 -16.47 0.87 -6.15
N PHE A 93 -16.96 1.59 -5.14
CA PHE A 93 -18.15 2.47 -5.28
C PHE A 93 -17.80 3.73 -6.08
N THR A 94 -16.61 4.29 -5.92
CA THR A 94 -16.12 5.40 -6.74
C THR A 94 -16.02 4.98 -8.22
N TRP A 95 -15.42 3.83 -8.49
CA TRP A 95 -15.29 3.31 -9.85
C TRP A 95 -16.65 2.97 -10.47
N THR A 96 -17.56 2.38 -9.70
CA THR A 96 -18.95 2.13 -10.14
C THR A 96 -19.65 3.44 -10.53
N GLY A 97 -19.52 4.50 -9.71
CA GLY A 97 -20.10 5.81 -10.02
C GLY A 97 -19.53 6.44 -11.29
N LEU A 98 -18.21 6.35 -11.50
CA LEU A 98 -17.60 6.83 -12.75
C LEU A 98 -18.05 6.01 -13.97
N MET A 99 -18.22 4.70 -13.82
CA MET A 99 -18.78 3.88 -14.89
C MET A 99 -20.24 4.24 -15.21
N GLN A 100 -21.05 4.60 -14.22
CA GLN A 100 -22.41 5.14 -14.45
C GLN A 100 -22.37 6.45 -15.24
N LEU A 101 -21.46 7.36 -14.93
CA LEU A 101 -21.30 8.63 -15.67
C LEU A 101 -20.80 8.39 -17.11
N ARG A 102 -19.92 7.38 -17.30
CA ARG A 102 -19.51 6.93 -18.63
C ARG A 102 -20.70 6.39 -19.45
N GLU A 103 -21.55 5.55 -18.85
CA GLU A 103 -22.77 5.04 -19.51
C GLU A 103 -23.72 6.17 -19.92
N GLN A 104 -23.77 7.25 -19.14
CA GLN A 104 -24.55 8.45 -19.45
C GLN A 104 -23.90 9.33 -20.54
N GLY A 105 -22.70 8.97 -21.03
CA GLY A 105 -21.95 9.77 -22.00
C GLY A 105 -21.40 11.08 -21.45
N LYS A 106 -21.33 11.23 -20.12
CA LYS A 106 -20.85 12.45 -19.46
C LYS A 106 -19.33 12.50 -19.34
N LEU A 107 -18.67 11.36 -19.41
CA LEU A 107 -17.21 11.26 -19.39
C LEU A 107 -16.71 10.10 -20.27
N ASP A 108 -15.45 10.19 -20.65
CA ASP A 108 -14.67 9.15 -21.32
C ASP A 108 -13.45 8.81 -20.44
N LEU A 109 -13.09 7.53 -20.36
CA LEU A 109 -12.02 7.07 -19.49
C LEU A 109 -10.61 7.43 -20.02
N ASP A 110 -10.48 7.74 -21.30
CA ASP A 110 -9.21 8.05 -21.97
C ASP A 110 -8.96 9.55 -22.14
N THR A 111 -9.92 10.40 -21.76
CA THR A 111 -9.78 11.87 -21.78
C THR A 111 -8.90 12.34 -20.59
N ASP A 112 -8.12 13.41 -20.82
CA ASP A 112 -7.37 14.10 -19.77
C ASP A 112 -8.30 14.51 -18.62
N VAL A 113 -7.97 14.13 -17.38
CA VAL A 113 -8.77 14.49 -16.21
C VAL A 113 -8.94 15.99 -16.04
N ASN A 114 -7.99 16.81 -16.55
CA ASN A 114 -8.08 18.26 -16.52
C ASN A 114 -9.24 18.83 -17.36
N GLU A 115 -9.78 18.06 -18.32
CA GLU A 115 -10.98 18.49 -19.05
C GLU A 115 -12.26 18.42 -18.21
N TYR A 116 -12.25 17.61 -17.14
CA TYR A 116 -13.37 17.48 -16.21
C TYR A 116 -13.19 18.35 -14.96
N LEU A 117 -11.95 18.76 -14.63
CA LEU A 117 -11.65 19.50 -13.41
C LEU A 117 -11.79 21.01 -13.64
N THR A 118 -12.55 21.68 -12.78
CA THR A 118 -12.74 23.13 -12.80
C THR A 118 -12.11 23.84 -11.60
N THR A 119 -11.93 23.11 -10.47
CA THR A 119 -11.42 23.64 -9.21
C THR A 119 -9.95 23.33 -8.95
N LEU A 120 -9.39 22.36 -9.67
CA LEU A 120 -8.01 21.91 -9.54
C LEU A 120 -7.43 21.66 -10.93
N THR A 121 -6.14 21.87 -11.11
CA THR A 121 -5.40 21.44 -12.30
C THR A 121 -4.29 20.49 -11.89
N VAL A 122 -4.27 19.30 -12.49
CA VAL A 122 -3.15 18.35 -12.37
C VAL A 122 -1.98 18.88 -13.22
N PRO A 123 -0.78 19.11 -12.65
CA PRO A 123 0.34 19.69 -13.38
C PRO A 123 0.82 18.83 -14.57
N ASP A 124 1.23 19.46 -15.66
CA ASP A 124 1.82 18.82 -16.84
C ASP A 124 3.29 18.44 -16.59
N THR A 125 3.52 17.49 -15.69
CA THR A 125 4.87 17.01 -15.34
C THR A 125 5.47 16.13 -16.44
N PHE A 126 4.64 15.41 -17.19
CA PHE A 126 5.01 14.53 -18.29
C PHE A 126 4.17 14.86 -19.52
N PRO A 127 4.66 14.55 -20.75
CA PRO A 127 3.91 14.82 -21.99
C PRO A 127 2.55 14.13 -22.07
N GLU A 128 2.44 12.94 -21.48
CA GLU A 128 1.21 12.17 -21.45
C GLU A 128 0.27 12.69 -20.36
N PRO A 129 -1.02 12.93 -20.68
CA PRO A 129 -2.02 13.37 -19.71
C PRO A 129 -2.38 12.25 -18.74
N VAL A 130 -2.87 12.63 -17.58
CA VAL A 130 -3.50 11.68 -16.65
C VAL A 130 -4.96 11.47 -17.07
N THR A 131 -5.38 10.22 -17.23
CA THR A 131 -6.75 9.85 -17.57
C THR A 131 -7.40 9.06 -16.43
N LEU A 132 -8.74 8.90 -16.45
CA LEU A 132 -9.44 8.05 -15.48
C LEU A 132 -8.97 6.59 -15.57
N ARG A 133 -8.62 6.11 -16.76
CA ARG A 133 -8.02 4.78 -16.96
C ARG A 133 -6.72 4.63 -16.15
N HIS A 134 -5.86 5.64 -16.16
CA HIS A 134 -4.63 5.66 -15.35
C HIS A 134 -4.93 5.70 -13.85
N LEU A 135 -5.97 6.42 -13.40
CA LEU A 135 -6.37 6.44 -12.00
C LEU A 135 -6.95 5.10 -11.54
N MET A 136 -7.81 4.47 -12.36
CA MET A 136 -8.42 3.17 -12.10
C MET A 136 -7.39 2.04 -11.99
N SER A 137 -6.29 2.13 -12.74
CA SER A 137 -5.20 1.15 -12.72
C SER A 137 -4.02 1.54 -11.82
N HIS A 138 -4.15 2.61 -11.05
CA HIS A 138 -3.08 3.16 -10.22
C HIS A 138 -1.78 3.47 -11.00
N SER A 139 -1.90 3.75 -12.30
CA SER A 139 -0.76 4.05 -13.17
C SER A 139 -0.64 5.54 -13.53
N GLY A 140 -1.29 6.44 -12.79
CA GLY A 140 -1.23 7.90 -13.01
C GLY A 140 0.13 8.55 -12.74
N GLY A 141 1.10 7.77 -12.24
CA GLY A 141 2.46 8.21 -11.97
C GLY A 141 2.66 8.94 -10.65
N PHE A 142 1.63 9.10 -9.85
CA PHE A 142 1.70 9.68 -8.50
C PHE A 142 2.52 8.81 -7.57
N GLU A 143 3.34 9.44 -6.71
CA GLU A 143 3.94 8.75 -5.57
C GLU A 143 2.88 8.42 -4.51
N ASP A 144 3.15 7.44 -3.65
CA ASP A 144 2.31 7.23 -2.46
C ASP A 144 2.66 8.27 -1.39
N ARG A 145 1.67 8.70 -0.62
CA ARG A 145 1.85 9.61 0.52
C ARG A 145 1.08 9.05 1.72
N ILE A 146 1.72 9.08 2.89
CA ILE A 146 1.19 8.47 4.11
C ILE A 146 0.83 9.54 5.15
N VAL A 147 1.59 10.63 5.19
CA VAL A 147 1.30 11.77 6.07
C VAL A 147 -0.05 12.38 5.67
N GLN A 148 -0.91 12.64 6.66
CA GLN A 148 -2.28 13.17 6.48
C GLN A 148 -3.24 12.26 5.69
N LEU A 149 -2.96 10.96 5.61
CA LEU A 149 -3.88 10.01 4.99
C LEU A 149 -5.19 9.84 5.80
N PHE A 150 -5.11 10.07 7.10
CA PHE A 150 -6.23 10.05 8.04
C PHE A 150 -6.38 11.38 8.76
N GLY A 151 -7.61 11.69 9.20
CA GLY A 151 -7.93 12.79 10.10
C GLY A 151 -8.38 12.24 11.47
N ASP A 152 -8.17 12.99 12.53
CA ASP A 152 -8.62 12.66 13.89
C ASP A 152 -9.84 13.51 14.32
N GLU A 153 -10.20 14.55 13.54
CA GLU A 153 -11.33 15.42 13.79
C GLU A 153 -12.25 15.58 12.57
N VAL A 154 -13.52 15.92 12.81
CA VAL A 154 -14.49 16.21 11.73
C VAL A 154 -14.02 17.38 10.85
N ALA A 155 -13.27 18.31 11.43
CA ALA A 155 -12.72 19.47 10.72
C ALA A 155 -11.74 19.09 9.60
N ASP A 156 -11.17 17.89 9.63
CA ASP A 156 -10.30 17.37 8.57
C ASP A 156 -11.08 16.97 7.31
N MET A 157 -12.40 16.81 7.42
CA MET A 157 -13.30 16.49 6.32
C MET A 157 -13.63 17.74 5.48
N GLN A 158 -12.61 18.23 4.76
CA GLN A 158 -12.72 19.39 3.87
C GLN A 158 -13.17 18.96 2.45
N PRO A 159 -13.62 19.90 1.59
CA PRO A 159 -13.87 19.60 0.18
C PRO A 159 -12.67 18.99 -0.52
N TYR A 160 -12.89 18.00 -1.39
CA TYR A 160 -11.80 17.28 -2.09
C TYR A 160 -10.87 18.22 -2.86
N ALA A 161 -11.42 19.27 -3.48
CA ALA A 161 -10.61 20.28 -4.18
C ALA A 161 -9.61 20.98 -3.25
N GLU A 162 -10.01 21.31 -2.01
CA GLU A 162 -9.14 21.96 -1.02
C GLU A 162 -8.05 21.02 -0.52
N ILE A 163 -8.40 19.76 -0.22
CA ILE A 163 -7.44 18.74 0.19
C ILE A 163 -6.43 18.51 -0.92
N LEU A 164 -6.89 18.22 -2.14
CA LEU A 164 -6.03 17.87 -3.27
C LEU A 164 -5.18 19.05 -3.75
N SER A 165 -5.67 20.31 -3.65
CA SER A 165 -4.86 21.48 -3.98
C SER A 165 -3.63 21.63 -3.09
N ARG A 166 -3.68 21.12 -1.86
CA ARG A 166 -2.59 21.15 -0.88
C ARG A 166 -1.76 19.88 -0.85
N GLU A 167 -2.41 18.73 -1.05
CA GLU A 167 -1.85 17.41 -0.71
C GLU A 167 -1.69 16.46 -1.91
N LEU A 168 -2.05 16.88 -3.14
CA LEU A 168 -1.85 16.03 -4.31
C LEU A 168 -0.36 15.67 -4.44
N PRO A 169 0.00 14.37 -4.41
CA PRO A 169 1.40 13.97 -4.50
C PRO A 169 2.00 14.33 -5.87
N ASP A 170 3.31 14.50 -5.89
CA ASP A 170 4.03 14.69 -7.13
C ASP A 170 3.90 13.47 -8.05
N ARG A 171 3.84 13.74 -9.36
CA ARG A 171 4.00 12.70 -10.37
C ARG A 171 5.50 12.46 -10.59
N VAL A 172 5.96 11.28 -10.20
CA VAL A 172 7.37 10.88 -10.25
C VAL A 172 7.67 9.91 -11.40
N ARG A 173 6.64 9.54 -12.17
CA ARG A 173 6.71 8.66 -13.35
C ARG A 173 5.70 9.11 -14.39
N ALA A 174 5.96 8.79 -15.67
CA ALA A 174 4.98 9.02 -16.73
C ALA A 174 3.75 8.12 -16.51
N PRO A 175 2.53 8.62 -16.79
CA PRO A 175 1.32 7.81 -16.71
C PRO A 175 1.42 6.55 -17.57
N GLY A 176 0.82 5.47 -17.12
CA GLY A 176 0.79 4.18 -17.82
C GLY A 176 2.10 3.38 -17.79
N THR A 177 3.15 3.82 -17.07
CA THR A 177 4.45 3.12 -17.07
C THR A 177 4.64 2.11 -15.95
N VAL A 178 4.05 2.35 -14.79
CA VAL A 178 4.11 1.47 -13.60
C VAL A 178 2.82 1.62 -12.82
N SER A 179 2.21 0.51 -12.43
CA SER A 179 1.10 0.53 -11.49
C SER A 179 1.63 0.71 -10.06
N THR A 180 1.25 1.82 -9.43
CA THR A 180 1.65 2.19 -8.07
C THR A 180 0.44 2.69 -7.31
N TYR A 181 -0.01 1.93 -6.34
CA TYR A 181 -1.23 2.23 -5.59
C TYR A 181 -1.22 3.65 -5.02
N SER A 182 -2.27 4.44 -5.32
CA SER A 182 -2.38 5.83 -4.90
C SER A 182 -3.78 6.14 -4.35
N ASN A 183 -3.88 6.46 -3.06
CA ASN A 183 -5.14 6.93 -2.46
C ASN A 183 -5.54 8.32 -2.97
N HIS A 184 -4.56 9.21 -3.16
CA HIS A 184 -4.80 10.55 -3.70
C HIS A 184 -5.28 10.51 -5.15
N GLY A 185 -4.76 9.56 -5.97
CA GLY A 185 -5.28 9.34 -7.33
C GLY A 185 -6.77 8.95 -7.33
N VAL A 186 -7.21 8.15 -6.34
CA VAL A 186 -8.64 7.82 -6.19
C VAL A 186 -9.43 9.02 -5.65
N GLY A 187 -8.85 9.80 -4.73
CA GLY A 187 -9.45 11.07 -4.30
C GLY A 187 -9.68 12.04 -5.47
N LEU A 188 -8.69 12.12 -6.39
CA LEU A 188 -8.82 12.89 -7.63
C LEU A 188 -9.95 12.36 -8.53
N ALA A 189 -10.07 11.05 -8.67
CA ALA A 189 -11.18 10.42 -9.38
C ALA A 189 -12.53 10.72 -8.72
N GLY A 190 -12.58 10.75 -7.37
CA GLY A 190 -13.74 11.20 -6.62
C GLY A 190 -14.09 12.66 -6.88
N LEU A 191 -13.11 13.55 -7.01
CA LEU A 191 -13.35 14.94 -7.41
C LEU A 191 -13.90 15.05 -8.83
N VAL A 192 -13.37 14.28 -9.78
CA VAL A 192 -13.93 14.22 -11.15
C VAL A 192 -15.39 13.76 -11.11
N LEU A 193 -15.73 12.76 -10.28
CA LEU A 193 -17.11 12.33 -10.10
C LEU A 193 -17.99 13.49 -9.59
N GLU A 194 -17.53 14.24 -8.56
CA GLU A 194 -18.27 15.40 -8.03
C GLU A 194 -18.48 16.47 -9.11
N GLU A 195 -17.46 16.83 -9.85
CA GLU A 195 -17.54 17.93 -10.83
C GLU A 195 -18.36 17.57 -12.07
N VAL A 196 -18.29 16.31 -12.52
CA VAL A 196 -19.07 15.84 -13.68
C VAL A 196 -20.54 15.59 -13.33
N SER A 197 -20.82 15.07 -12.13
CA SER A 197 -22.19 14.81 -11.69
C SER A 197 -22.88 16.07 -11.15
N GLY A 198 -22.15 16.99 -10.54
CA GLY A 198 -22.67 18.12 -9.77
C GLY A 198 -23.10 17.74 -8.35
N GLU A 199 -22.82 16.51 -7.90
CA GLU A 199 -23.19 15.98 -6.58
C GLU A 199 -21.93 15.70 -5.75
N LYS A 200 -22.00 15.81 -4.42
CA LYS A 200 -20.92 15.36 -3.56
C LYS A 200 -20.76 13.85 -3.65
N TRP A 201 -19.51 13.36 -3.55
CA TRP A 201 -19.23 11.93 -3.69
C TRP A 201 -20.09 11.06 -2.78
N GLY A 202 -20.25 11.43 -1.51
CA GLY A 202 -21.09 10.70 -0.56
C GLY A 202 -22.56 10.65 -0.96
N ASP A 203 -23.10 11.80 -1.40
CA ASP A 203 -24.50 11.90 -1.86
C ASP A 203 -24.71 11.06 -3.12
N TYR A 204 -23.76 11.14 -4.08
CA TYR A 204 -23.81 10.35 -5.30
C TYR A 204 -23.83 8.84 -5.02
N VAL A 205 -22.90 8.37 -4.19
CA VAL A 205 -22.83 6.94 -3.82
C VAL A 205 -24.12 6.51 -3.11
N GLN A 206 -24.63 7.33 -2.19
CA GLN A 206 -25.88 7.02 -1.47
C GLN A 206 -27.04 6.87 -2.45
N GLN A 207 -27.29 7.87 -3.29
CA GLN A 207 -28.47 7.94 -4.15
C GLN A 207 -28.41 6.99 -5.35
N HIS A 208 -27.22 6.79 -5.95
CA HIS A 208 -27.09 6.07 -7.21
C HIS A 208 -26.58 4.62 -7.06
N ILE A 209 -26.11 4.23 -5.85
CA ILE A 209 -25.60 2.88 -5.62
C ILE A 209 -26.25 2.24 -4.39
N LEU A 210 -26.15 2.87 -3.20
CA LEU A 210 -26.64 2.25 -1.96
C LEU A 210 -28.16 2.13 -1.93
N ASP A 211 -28.90 3.19 -2.26
CA ASP A 211 -30.35 3.20 -2.23
C ASP A 211 -30.97 2.23 -3.27
N PRO A 212 -30.54 2.24 -4.56
CA PRO A 212 -31.02 1.26 -5.53
C PRO A 212 -30.73 -0.19 -5.11
N LEU A 213 -29.57 -0.45 -4.54
CA LEU A 213 -29.21 -1.77 -4.01
C LEU A 213 -29.84 -2.07 -2.65
N GLN A 214 -30.60 -1.15 -2.04
CA GLN A 214 -31.21 -1.29 -0.72
C GLN A 214 -30.17 -1.68 0.37
N MET A 215 -29.01 -1.06 0.31
CA MET A 215 -27.91 -1.27 1.28
C MET A 215 -28.11 -0.39 2.51
N SER A 216 -29.23 -0.57 3.23
CA SER A 216 -29.62 0.28 4.37
C SER A 216 -28.64 0.25 5.55
N SER A 217 -27.82 -0.80 5.67
CA SER A 217 -26.74 -0.91 6.65
C SER A 217 -25.37 -0.65 5.98
N ALA A 218 -25.28 0.42 5.18
CA ALA A 218 -24.06 0.95 4.59
C ALA A 218 -24.17 2.47 4.49
N THR A 219 -23.04 3.16 4.54
CA THR A 219 -22.98 4.61 4.37
C THR A 219 -21.65 5.07 3.78
N ALA A 220 -21.71 6.13 2.95
CA ALA A 220 -20.56 6.84 2.42
C ALA A 220 -20.17 8.07 3.26
N PHE A 221 -20.95 8.40 4.27
CA PHE A 221 -20.75 9.61 5.08
C PHE A 221 -19.80 9.39 6.27
N GLN A 222 -19.03 10.42 6.57
CA GLN A 222 -18.19 10.55 7.75
C GLN A 222 -18.38 11.97 8.35
N PRO A 223 -18.81 12.06 9.63
CA PRO A 223 -19.17 10.96 10.54
C PRO A 223 -20.37 10.14 10.02
N VAL A 224 -20.50 8.92 10.53
CA VAL A 224 -21.66 8.07 10.25
C VAL A 224 -22.94 8.78 10.69
N PRO A 225 -24.01 8.79 9.87
CA PRO A 225 -25.28 9.43 10.21
C PRO A 225 -25.86 8.94 11.54
N GLU A 226 -26.60 9.81 12.24
CA GLU A 226 -27.10 9.54 13.60
C GLU A 226 -27.95 8.27 13.68
N GLU A 227 -28.78 8.00 12.65
CA GLU A 227 -29.62 6.81 12.54
C GLU A 227 -28.82 5.50 12.43
N LEU A 228 -27.58 5.56 11.95
CA LEU A 228 -26.69 4.42 11.82
C LEU A 228 -25.58 4.39 12.89
N ALA A 229 -25.40 5.48 13.64
CA ALA A 229 -24.29 5.62 14.60
C ALA A 229 -24.27 4.51 15.66
N GLY A 230 -25.45 4.03 16.09
CA GLY A 230 -25.57 2.92 17.04
C GLY A 230 -25.16 1.55 16.50
N GLN A 231 -24.99 1.42 15.18
CA GLN A 231 -24.56 0.19 14.50
C GLN A 231 -23.06 0.16 14.20
N LEU A 232 -22.35 1.29 14.39
CA LEU A 232 -20.94 1.38 14.09
C LEU A 232 -20.11 0.57 15.10
N SER A 233 -19.28 -0.33 14.58
CA SER A 233 -18.30 -1.04 15.38
C SER A 233 -17.21 -0.11 15.89
N GLN A 234 -16.76 -0.29 17.13
CA GLN A 234 -15.58 0.39 17.66
C GLN A 234 -14.29 -0.25 17.13
N GLY A 235 -13.26 0.57 16.94
CA GLY A 235 -11.93 0.13 16.53
C GLY A 235 -11.01 -0.14 17.72
N TYR A 236 -10.20 -1.19 17.65
CA TYR A 236 -9.36 -1.63 18.76
C TYR A 236 -7.89 -1.81 18.38
N ALA A 237 -7.01 -1.57 19.35
CA ALA A 237 -5.63 -2.03 19.32
C ALA A 237 -5.37 -2.94 20.53
N PHE A 238 -4.45 -3.91 20.38
CA PHE A 238 -3.97 -4.71 21.50
C PHE A 238 -2.62 -4.17 21.97
N GLU A 239 -2.64 -3.50 23.13
CA GLU A 239 -1.50 -2.79 23.69
C GLU A 239 -1.28 -3.19 25.14
N LEU A 240 -0.03 -3.49 25.49
CA LEU A 240 0.37 -3.86 26.87
C LEU A 240 -0.50 -4.97 27.50
N GLY A 241 -0.90 -5.96 26.66
CA GLY A 241 -1.67 -7.12 27.13
C GLY A 241 -3.18 -6.90 27.27
N LYS A 242 -3.73 -5.79 26.76
CA LYS A 242 -5.17 -5.48 26.80
C LYS A 242 -5.66 -4.87 25.48
N HIS A 243 -6.95 -5.01 25.22
CA HIS A 243 -7.60 -4.26 24.14
C HIS A 243 -7.82 -2.82 24.61
N VAL A 244 -7.50 -1.88 23.71
CA VAL A 244 -7.70 -0.44 23.92
C VAL A 244 -8.58 0.05 22.77
N GLU A 245 -9.73 0.61 23.12
CA GLU A 245 -10.58 1.31 22.15
C GLU A 245 -9.84 2.51 21.58
N LYS A 246 -9.97 2.74 20.27
CA LYS A 246 -9.35 3.84 19.55
C LYS A 246 -10.41 4.77 18.98
N PRO A 247 -10.12 6.07 18.86
CA PRO A 247 -11.05 7.02 18.26
C PRO A 247 -11.34 6.68 16.79
N PHE A 248 -12.43 7.26 16.28
CA PHE A 248 -12.81 7.13 14.88
C PHE A 248 -11.75 7.77 13.98
N GLU A 249 -11.36 7.05 12.94
CA GLU A 249 -10.36 7.46 11.95
C GLU A 249 -11.08 8.05 10.75
N TYR A 250 -11.06 9.37 10.58
CA TYR A 250 -11.61 9.99 9.39
C TYR A 250 -10.71 9.73 8.18
N VAL A 251 -11.29 9.51 7.01
CA VAL A 251 -10.57 9.44 5.74
C VAL A 251 -10.95 10.69 4.93
N PRO A 252 -10.12 11.72 4.90
CA PRO A 252 -10.46 13.01 4.27
C PRO A 252 -10.87 12.86 2.80
N LEU A 253 -10.19 12.00 2.05
CA LEU A 253 -10.58 11.59 0.70
C LEU A 253 -11.47 10.34 0.78
N GLY A 254 -12.72 10.50 1.21
CA GLY A 254 -13.68 9.41 1.45
C GLY A 254 -13.84 8.45 0.28
N ALA A 255 -13.73 8.94 -0.95
CA ALA A 255 -13.73 8.16 -2.19
C ALA A 255 -12.66 7.05 -2.19
N ALA A 256 -11.57 7.23 -1.45
CA ALA A 256 -10.46 6.28 -1.34
C ALA A 256 -10.63 5.26 -0.20
N GLY A 257 -11.52 5.51 0.79
CA GLY A 257 -11.56 4.60 1.94
C GLY A 257 -12.57 4.93 3.04
N GLY A 258 -13.53 5.83 2.80
CA GLY A 258 -14.36 6.43 3.86
C GLY A 258 -15.63 5.67 4.25
N MET A 259 -16.05 4.65 3.50
CA MET A 259 -17.32 3.96 3.72
C MET A 259 -17.30 3.02 4.94
N SER A 260 -18.52 2.80 5.45
CA SER A 260 -18.81 1.76 6.42
C SER A 260 -19.98 0.91 5.92
N ALA A 261 -19.94 -0.41 6.14
CA ALA A 261 -20.99 -1.32 5.70
C ALA A 261 -21.08 -2.57 6.58
N SER A 262 -22.28 -3.18 6.64
CA SER A 262 -22.49 -4.50 7.22
C SER A 262 -22.12 -5.61 6.21
N ALA A 263 -21.91 -6.81 6.70
CA ALA A 263 -21.63 -7.96 5.84
C ALA A 263 -22.82 -8.27 4.91
N LEU A 264 -24.05 -8.18 5.41
CA LEU A 264 -25.24 -8.39 4.61
C LEU A 264 -25.36 -7.35 3.48
N ALA A 265 -25.14 -6.07 3.78
CA ALA A 265 -25.21 -5.01 2.78
C ALA A 265 -24.23 -5.27 1.61
N MET A 266 -23.00 -5.71 1.92
CA MET A 266 -21.99 -5.99 0.92
C MET A 266 -22.33 -7.17 -0.01
N THR A 267 -23.19 -8.12 0.42
CA THR A 267 -23.65 -9.19 -0.47
C THR A 267 -24.48 -8.65 -1.63
N ARG A 268 -25.21 -7.54 -1.44
CA ARG A 268 -26.01 -6.92 -2.50
C ARG A 268 -25.13 -6.26 -3.57
N PHE A 269 -24.09 -5.56 -3.14
CA PHE A 269 -23.08 -5.03 -4.06
C PHE A 269 -22.35 -6.15 -4.82
N ALA A 270 -22.03 -7.26 -4.12
CA ALA A 270 -21.44 -8.43 -4.75
C ALA A 270 -22.33 -9.03 -5.84
N ARG A 271 -23.63 -9.21 -5.57
CA ARG A 271 -24.60 -9.75 -6.54
C ARG A 271 -24.71 -8.85 -7.79
N ALA A 272 -24.68 -7.53 -7.64
CA ALA A 272 -24.67 -6.63 -8.79
C ALA A 272 -23.45 -6.86 -9.68
N HIS A 273 -22.26 -6.97 -9.07
CA HIS A 273 -21.01 -7.16 -9.80
C HIS A 273 -20.76 -8.60 -10.26
N LEU A 274 -21.35 -9.63 -9.65
CA LEU A 274 -21.35 -11.01 -10.17
C LEU A 274 -22.33 -11.20 -11.33
N GLY A 275 -23.45 -10.48 -11.29
CA GLY A 275 -24.50 -10.53 -12.29
C GLY A 275 -24.29 -9.56 -13.46
N ASP A 276 -25.38 -8.94 -13.86
CA ASP A 276 -25.47 -8.00 -14.99
C ASP A 276 -25.60 -6.52 -14.54
N GLY A 277 -25.19 -6.21 -13.32
CA GLY A 277 -25.31 -4.88 -12.72
C GLY A 277 -26.66 -4.59 -12.09
N SER A 278 -27.52 -5.60 -11.92
CA SER A 278 -28.83 -5.45 -11.29
C SER A 278 -29.05 -6.40 -10.13
N VAL A 279 -29.86 -5.96 -9.14
CA VAL A 279 -30.28 -6.77 -7.99
C VAL A 279 -31.77 -6.48 -7.74
N ASP A 280 -32.58 -7.53 -7.67
CA ASP A 280 -34.05 -7.45 -7.39
C ASP A 280 -34.78 -6.45 -8.32
N GLY A 281 -34.34 -6.39 -9.60
CA GLY A 281 -34.91 -5.51 -10.63
C GLY A 281 -34.38 -4.07 -10.61
N GLN A 282 -33.53 -3.69 -9.67
CA GLN A 282 -32.88 -2.38 -9.64
C GLN A 282 -31.49 -2.50 -10.26
N ARG A 283 -31.17 -1.59 -11.19
CA ARG A 283 -29.91 -1.60 -11.95
C ARG A 283 -29.01 -0.43 -11.54
N ILE A 284 -27.77 -0.73 -11.24
CA ILE A 284 -26.71 0.27 -10.99
C ILE A 284 -25.72 0.39 -12.16
N LEU A 285 -25.53 -0.66 -12.93
CA LEU A 285 -24.67 -0.69 -14.12
C LEU A 285 -25.31 -1.52 -15.22
N SER A 286 -24.94 -1.29 -16.48
CA SER A 286 -25.22 -2.20 -17.56
C SER A 286 -24.35 -3.47 -17.46
N GLY A 287 -24.82 -4.58 -18.03
CA GLY A 287 -24.02 -5.80 -18.13
C GLY A 287 -22.72 -5.59 -18.93
N GLU A 288 -22.73 -4.66 -19.91
CA GLU A 288 -21.51 -4.28 -20.66
C GLU A 288 -20.46 -3.62 -19.75
N SER A 289 -20.86 -2.69 -18.89
CA SER A 289 -19.95 -2.05 -17.94
C SER A 289 -19.42 -3.02 -16.90
N VAL A 290 -20.28 -3.92 -16.38
CA VAL A 290 -19.81 -4.98 -15.47
C VAL A 290 -18.80 -5.90 -16.16
N ALA A 291 -19.04 -6.30 -17.40
CA ALA A 291 -18.09 -7.09 -18.17
C ALA A 291 -16.77 -6.35 -18.39
N LEU A 292 -16.84 -5.06 -18.79
CA LEU A 292 -15.65 -4.22 -18.97
C LEU A 292 -14.84 -4.08 -17.69
N MET A 293 -15.49 -3.96 -16.52
CA MET A 293 -14.78 -3.84 -15.24
C MET A 293 -14.00 -5.10 -14.84
N ARG A 294 -14.24 -6.22 -15.51
CA ARG A 294 -13.51 -7.50 -15.32
C ARG A 294 -12.36 -7.68 -16.32
N GLU A 295 -12.26 -6.81 -17.34
CA GLU A 295 -11.20 -6.91 -18.34
C GLU A 295 -9.86 -6.40 -17.78
N PRO A 296 -8.72 -6.91 -18.27
CA PRO A 296 -7.41 -6.37 -17.97
C PRO A 296 -7.30 -4.89 -18.38
N LEU A 297 -6.89 -4.04 -17.44
CA LEU A 297 -6.67 -2.61 -17.68
C LEU A 297 -5.18 -2.25 -17.69
N PHE A 298 -4.38 -2.89 -16.84
CA PHE A 298 -2.95 -2.71 -16.79
C PHE A 298 -2.27 -4.07 -16.67
N ASP A 299 -1.49 -4.42 -17.68
CA ASP A 299 -0.81 -5.70 -17.84
C ASP A 299 0.68 -5.45 -18.11
N GLU A 300 1.54 -6.24 -17.50
CA GLU A 300 3.00 -6.15 -17.69
C GLU A 300 3.64 -7.50 -18.09
N HIS A 301 3.01 -8.64 -17.80
CA HIS A 301 3.53 -9.96 -18.12
C HIS A 301 2.46 -11.03 -17.97
N GLU A 302 2.41 -12.01 -18.88
CA GLU A 302 1.39 -13.08 -18.91
C GLU A 302 1.31 -13.94 -17.64
N SER A 303 2.42 -14.09 -16.91
CA SER A 303 2.49 -14.86 -15.65
C SER A 303 2.18 -14.03 -14.40
N ILE A 304 1.83 -12.75 -14.55
CA ILE A 304 1.56 -11.82 -13.46
C ILE A 304 0.12 -11.34 -13.55
N ASN A 305 -0.62 -11.41 -12.44
CA ASN A 305 -2.00 -10.94 -12.41
C ASN A 305 -2.08 -9.45 -12.76
N THR A 306 -2.93 -9.13 -13.72
CA THR A 306 -3.19 -7.78 -14.22
C THR A 306 -3.99 -6.98 -13.20
N TRP A 307 -4.03 -5.65 -13.35
CA TRP A 307 -5.02 -4.81 -12.67
C TRP A 307 -6.23 -4.60 -13.59
N LEU A 308 -7.43 -4.71 -13.04
CA LEU A 308 -8.68 -4.53 -13.78
C LEU A 308 -9.17 -3.08 -13.66
N TYR A 309 -10.39 -2.78 -14.12
CA TYR A 309 -10.99 -1.45 -13.98
C TYR A 309 -11.38 -1.16 -12.53
N GLY A 310 -10.35 -0.88 -11.71
CA GLY A 310 -10.48 -0.56 -10.29
C GLY A 310 -10.56 -1.76 -9.36
N PHE A 311 -10.49 -2.98 -9.86
CA PHE A 311 -10.41 -4.20 -9.07
C PHE A 311 -9.01 -4.83 -9.13
N ASP A 312 -8.60 -5.42 -8.03
CA ASP A 312 -7.43 -6.29 -7.97
C ASP A 312 -7.79 -7.68 -8.52
N ASN A 313 -6.85 -8.26 -9.26
CA ASN A 313 -6.98 -9.61 -9.82
C ASN A 313 -6.27 -10.61 -8.90
N TYR A 314 -7.05 -11.45 -8.25
CA TYR A 314 -6.60 -12.51 -7.33
C TYR A 314 -6.60 -13.90 -7.97
N SER A 315 -6.71 -13.99 -9.31
CA SER A 315 -6.81 -15.27 -10.04
C SER A 315 -5.75 -16.27 -9.60
N ARG A 316 -6.18 -17.54 -9.51
CA ARG A 316 -5.35 -18.68 -9.10
C ARG A 316 -5.54 -19.80 -10.13
N GLY A 317 -4.46 -20.21 -10.80
CA GLY A 317 -4.55 -21.16 -11.90
C GLY A 317 -5.57 -20.69 -12.95
N ASP A 318 -6.51 -21.56 -13.30
CA ASP A 318 -7.56 -21.28 -14.27
C ASP A 318 -8.78 -20.55 -13.66
N THR A 319 -8.84 -20.35 -12.33
CA THR A 319 -9.98 -19.70 -11.67
C THR A 319 -9.80 -18.19 -11.67
N PHE A 320 -10.71 -17.48 -12.35
CA PHE A 320 -10.75 -16.03 -12.32
C PHE A 320 -11.36 -15.52 -11.01
N ILE A 321 -10.57 -14.78 -10.24
CA ILE A 321 -10.95 -14.21 -8.94
C ILE A 321 -10.58 -12.73 -8.95
N TYR A 322 -11.53 -11.86 -8.59
CA TYR A 322 -11.27 -10.43 -8.50
C TYR A 322 -11.94 -9.81 -7.28
N GLY A 323 -11.47 -8.64 -6.86
CA GLY A 323 -12.00 -8.00 -5.68
C GLY A 323 -11.20 -6.79 -5.25
N HIS A 324 -11.24 -6.50 -3.97
CA HIS A 324 -10.40 -5.45 -3.37
C HIS A 324 -10.25 -5.68 -1.87
N SER A 325 -9.03 -5.53 -1.36
CA SER A 325 -8.79 -5.46 0.07
C SER A 325 -9.01 -4.05 0.61
N GLY A 326 -9.32 -3.90 1.89
CA GLY A 326 -9.47 -2.62 2.55
C GLY A 326 -8.80 -2.59 3.91
N GLY A 327 -8.23 -1.45 4.26
CA GLY A 327 -7.66 -1.24 5.58
C GLY A 327 -7.75 0.22 5.99
N THR A 328 -8.08 0.43 7.27
CA THR A 328 -7.75 1.63 8.03
C THR A 328 -6.66 1.27 9.04
N LEU A 329 -6.47 2.05 10.09
CA LEU A 329 -5.52 1.67 11.15
C LEU A 329 -6.02 0.52 12.03
N ARG A 330 -7.34 0.32 12.10
CA ARG A 330 -7.98 -0.64 13.03
C ARG A 330 -8.90 -1.63 12.33
N PHE A 331 -9.43 -1.30 11.15
CA PHE A 331 -10.33 -2.15 10.40
C PHE A 331 -9.64 -2.73 9.19
N PHE A 332 -9.87 -4.02 8.94
CA PHE A 332 -9.35 -4.71 7.77
C PHE A 332 -10.48 -5.49 7.12
N THR A 333 -10.57 -5.40 5.80
CA THR A 333 -11.66 -5.96 5.02
C THR A 333 -11.12 -6.66 3.78
N GLU A 334 -11.76 -7.75 3.38
CA GLU A 334 -11.56 -8.40 2.08
C GLU A 334 -12.90 -8.57 1.40
N PHE A 335 -12.96 -8.23 0.13
CA PHE A 335 -14.11 -8.39 -0.74
C PHE A 335 -13.69 -9.08 -2.02
N VAL A 336 -14.22 -10.28 -2.27
CA VAL A 336 -13.80 -11.15 -3.36
C VAL A 336 -14.98 -11.69 -4.12
N LEU A 337 -14.85 -11.77 -5.44
CA LEU A 337 -15.85 -12.22 -6.39
C LEU A 337 -15.25 -13.30 -7.30
N ILE A 338 -15.99 -14.39 -7.52
CA ILE A 338 -15.59 -15.54 -8.33
C ILE A 338 -16.72 -15.85 -9.31
N PRO A 339 -16.74 -15.20 -10.50
CA PRO A 339 -17.88 -15.24 -11.42
C PRO A 339 -18.20 -16.64 -11.94
N GLU A 340 -17.19 -17.45 -12.19
CA GLU A 340 -17.38 -18.80 -12.73
C GLU A 340 -18.28 -19.68 -11.86
N TYR A 341 -18.22 -19.45 -10.53
CA TYR A 341 -18.97 -20.23 -9.55
C TYR A 341 -20.09 -19.43 -8.88
N ASP A 342 -20.26 -18.17 -9.29
CA ASP A 342 -21.19 -17.22 -8.69
C ASP A 342 -21.03 -17.14 -7.16
N ILE A 343 -19.76 -17.03 -6.71
CA ILE A 343 -19.40 -16.96 -5.30
C ILE A 343 -18.91 -15.56 -4.99
N SER A 344 -19.37 -15.00 -3.85
CA SER A 344 -18.72 -13.83 -3.23
C SER A 344 -18.31 -14.11 -1.81
N MET A 345 -17.26 -13.42 -1.36
CA MET A 345 -16.79 -13.45 0.02
C MET A 345 -16.56 -12.03 0.52
N PHE A 346 -17.09 -11.74 1.69
CA PHE A 346 -16.82 -10.52 2.43
C PHE A 346 -16.39 -10.89 3.85
N VAL A 347 -15.23 -10.40 4.27
CA VAL A 347 -14.71 -10.59 5.64
C VAL A 347 -14.22 -9.25 6.14
N SER A 348 -14.63 -8.85 7.35
CA SER A 348 -14.13 -7.62 7.97
C SER A 348 -13.85 -7.80 9.46
N THR A 349 -12.92 -7.02 9.99
CA THR A 349 -12.46 -7.06 11.39
C THR A 349 -12.29 -5.64 11.92
N ASN A 350 -12.34 -5.48 13.27
CA ASN A 350 -12.27 -4.19 13.95
C ASN A 350 -11.02 -4.02 14.85
N THR A 351 -9.96 -4.75 14.62
CA THR A 351 -8.76 -4.69 15.47
C THR A 351 -7.49 -4.65 14.64
N THR A 352 -6.48 -3.90 15.09
CA THR A 352 -5.11 -3.96 14.54
C THR A 352 -4.67 -5.43 14.42
N MET A 353 -4.01 -5.83 13.34
CA MET A 353 -3.70 -7.23 13.00
C MET A 353 -4.89 -8.05 12.46
N GLY A 354 -6.06 -7.45 12.25
CA GLY A 354 -7.23 -8.11 11.67
C GLY A 354 -7.02 -8.71 10.29
N PHE A 355 -6.05 -8.18 9.52
CA PHE A 355 -5.63 -8.74 8.22
C PHE A 355 -5.24 -10.24 8.31
N ARG A 356 -4.83 -10.74 9.48
CA ARG A 356 -4.54 -12.16 9.68
C ARG A 356 -5.80 -13.03 9.64
N VAL A 357 -6.92 -12.51 10.14
CA VAL A 357 -8.21 -13.21 10.09
C VAL A 357 -8.72 -13.24 8.64
N ILE A 358 -8.74 -12.07 7.97
CA ILE A 358 -9.22 -12.01 6.59
C ILE A 358 -8.39 -12.90 5.66
N GLY A 359 -7.05 -12.88 5.78
CA GLY A 359 -6.17 -13.72 4.99
C GLY A 359 -6.33 -15.22 5.30
N ALA A 360 -6.56 -15.59 6.57
CA ALA A 360 -6.79 -16.99 6.96
C ALA A 360 -8.13 -17.52 6.42
N VAL A 361 -9.20 -16.73 6.51
CA VAL A 361 -10.53 -17.10 5.99
C VAL A 361 -10.49 -17.23 4.47
N LEU A 362 -10.01 -16.19 3.77
CA LEU A 362 -9.92 -16.20 2.32
C LEU A 362 -9.13 -17.42 1.81
N ARG A 363 -7.90 -17.57 2.29
CA ARG A 363 -7.04 -18.67 1.88
C ARG A 363 -7.65 -20.03 2.22
N GLY A 364 -8.15 -20.19 3.45
CA GLY A 364 -8.73 -21.45 3.90
C GLY A 364 -9.95 -21.88 3.05
N VAL A 365 -10.84 -20.95 2.71
CA VAL A 365 -12.01 -21.24 1.87
C VAL A 365 -11.58 -21.55 0.43
N LEU A 366 -10.66 -20.74 -0.15
CA LEU A 366 -10.16 -20.99 -1.50
C LEU A 366 -9.45 -22.36 -1.59
N ASP A 367 -8.54 -22.67 -0.67
CA ASP A 367 -7.78 -23.93 -0.68
C ASP A 367 -8.68 -25.15 -0.50
N ARG A 368 -9.78 -25.01 0.25
CA ARG A 368 -10.71 -26.11 0.50
C ARG A 368 -11.65 -26.39 -0.66
N TYR A 369 -12.23 -25.34 -1.24
CA TYR A 369 -13.32 -25.45 -2.21
C TYR A 369 -12.90 -25.16 -3.65
N LEU A 370 -11.79 -24.44 -3.84
CA LEU A 370 -11.21 -24.06 -5.13
C LEU A 370 -9.70 -24.29 -5.09
N PRO A 371 -9.26 -25.55 -4.92
CA PRO A 371 -7.85 -25.84 -4.78
C PRO A 371 -7.10 -25.47 -6.07
N ASP A 372 -5.97 -24.81 -5.88
CA ASP A 372 -5.02 -24.45 -6.94
C ASP A 372 -3.79 -25.38 -6.80
N PRO A 373 -3.79 -26.53 -7.49
CA PRO A 373 -2.71 -27.49 -7.36
C PRO A 373 -1.40 -26.89 -7.87
N MET A 374 -0.34 -27.10 -7.11
CA MET A 374 1.00 -26.70 -7.52
C MET A 374 1.35 -27.32 -8.88
N GLU A 375 1.74 -26.49 -9.83
CA GLU A 375 2.25 -26.98 -11.10
C GLU A 375 3.56 -27.76 -10.88
N ASN A 376 3.61 -28.98 -11.37
CA ASN A 376 4.84 -29.80 -11.32
C ASN A 376 5.76 -29.39 -12.49
N VAL A 377 6.41 -28.25 -12.38
CA VAL A 377 7.35 -27.76 -13.40
C VAL A 377 8.77 -28.19 -13.02
N GLU A 378 9.51 -28.78 -13.95
CA GLU A 378 10.93 -29.08 -13.76
C GLU A 378 11.72 -27.76 -13.66
N PRO A 379 12.46 -27.52 -12.57
CA PRO A 379 13.19 -26.27 -12.39
C PRO A 379 14.38 -26.19 -13.35
N LEU A 380 14.55 -25.04 -13.97
CA LEU A 380 15.69 -24.72 -14.82
C LEU A 380 16.88 -24.24 -13.97
N PRO A 381 18.13 -24.38 -14.47
CA PRO A 381 19.28 -23.74 -13.87
C PRO A 381 19.12 -22.21 -13.82
N LEU A 382 19.60 -21.59 -12.74
CA LEU A 382 19.57 -20.13 -12.59
C LEU A 382 20.42 -19.45 -13.68
N THR A 383 19.85 -18.43 -14.29
CA THR A 383 20.52 -17.58 -15.29
C THR A 383 20.53 -16.12 -14.85
N ASP A 384 21.41 -15.29 -15.44
CA ASP A 384 21.45 -13.84 -15.25
C ASP A 384 21.54 -13.38 -13.78
N LEU A 385 22.18 -14.14 -12.89
CA LEU A 385 22.27 -13.86 -11.46
C LEU A 385 22.86 -12.48 -11.14
N ASP A 386 23.79 -11.98 -11.92
CA ASP A 386 24.39 -10.65 -11.81
C ASP A 386 23.34 -9.54 -12.02
N LYS A 387 22.34 -9.80 -12.84
CA LYS A 387 21.24 -8.86 -13.11
C LYS A 387 20.16 -8.90 -12.03
N ILE A 388 19.85 -10.09 -11.48
CA ILE A 388 18.67 -10.31 -10.61
C ILE A 388 19.00 -10.35 -9.12
N ALA A 389 20.16 -10.88 -8.72
CA ALA A 389 20.56 -10.93 -7.32
C ALA A 389 20.86 -9.53 -6.77
N GLY A 390 20.63 -9.34 -5.46
CA GLY A 390 20.90 -8.09 -4.75
C GLY A 390 19.72 -7.47 -4.06
N HIS A 391 19.72 -6.15 -3.95
CA HIS A 391 18.75 -5.37 -3.18
C HIS A 391 17.68 -4.76 -4.09
N TRP A 392 16.44 -4.82 -3.62
CA TRP A 392 15.26 -4.33 -4.33
C TRP A 392 14.41 -3.44 -3.42
N SER A 393 13.67 -2.53 -4.00
CA SER A 393 12.76 -1.63 -3.30
C SER A 393 11.42 -1.60 -4.00
N THR A 394 10.32 -1.53 -3.25
CA THR A 394 9.00 -1.36 -3.83
C THR A 394 8.87 -0.02 -4.55
N TYR A 395 8.07 0.04 -5.62
CA TYR A 395 7.66 1.30 -6.25
C TYR A 395 6.65 2.07 -5.40
N ARG A 396 5.91 1.38 -4.53
CA ARG A 396 4.91 1.97 -3.65
C ARG A 396 5.56 2.56 -2.40
N HIS A 397 6.03 3.79 -2.50
CA HIS A 397 6.56 4.60 -1.39
C HIS A 397 6.56 6.08 -1.75
N PRO A 398 6.60 7.01 -0.75
CA PRO A 398 6.92 8.41 -0.97
C PRO A 398 8.32 8.57 -1.59
N VAL A 399 8.48 9.50 -2.53
CA VAL A 399 9.74 9.75 -3.25
C VAL A 399 10.29 11.13 -2.93
N THR A 400 9.43 12.15 -2.88
CA THR A 400 9.82 13.57 -2.77
C THR A 400 9.74 14.11 -1.35
N THR A 401 9.14 13.40 -0.41
CA THR A 401 8.87 13.84 0.96
C THR A 401 9.63 13.00 2.02
N PRO A 402 9.79 13.47 3.28
CA PRO A 402 10.55 12.77 4.32
C PRO A 402 9.99 11.41 4.74
N ASP A 403 8.69 11.18 4.56
CA ASP A 403 8.06 9.88 4.79
C ASP A 403 8.56 8.79 3.82
N LYS A 404 9.39 9.14 2.82
CA LYS A 404 10.24 8.22 2.06
C LYS A 404 10.98 7.22 2.95
N ILE A 405 11.30 7.59 4.20
CA ILE A 405 11.99 6.72 5.16
C ILE A 405 11.23 5.40 5.42
N ILE A 406 9.91 5.36 5.20
CA ILE A 406 9.10 4.14 5.32
C ILE A 406 9.59 3.03 4.39
N ARG A 407 10.18 3.38 3.25
CA ARG A 407 10.84 2.43 2.37
C ARG A 407 11.90 1.59 3.08
N ALA A 408 12.59 2.17 4.07
CA ALA A 408 13.60 1.45 4.85
C ALA A 408 13.03 0.31 5.70
N LEU A 409 11.73 0.31 5.98
CA LEU A 409 11.05 -0.75 6.73
C LEU A 409 10.68 -1.96 5.85
N GLN A 410 10.86 -1.87 4.54
CA GLN A 410 10.49 -2.90 3.57
C GLN A 410 11.68 -3.34 2.70
N PRO A 411 12.79 -3.80 3.30
CA PRO A 411 13.95 -4.25 2.52
C PRO A 411 13.63 -5.56 1.82
N VAL A 412 13.88 -5.62 0.51
CA VAL A 412 13.77 -6.86 -0.26
C VAL A 412 15.15 -7.26 -0.77
N VAL A 413 15.49 -8.55 -0.58
CA VAL A 413 16.79 -9.10 -0.96
C VAL A 413 16.60 -10.41 -1.72
N VAL A 414 17.21 -10.50 -2.90
CA VAL A 414 17.21 -11.68 -3.77
C VAL A 414 18.60 -12.33 -3.72
N GLN A 415 18.66 -13.60 -3.36
CA GLN A 415 19.92 -14.37 -3.25
C GLN A 415 19.75 -15.79 -3.84
N PRO A 416 20.73 -16.30 -4.60
CA PRO A 416 20.75 -17.71 -4.98
C PRO A 416 21.04 -18.59 -3.74
N VAL A 417 20.35 -19.72 -3.63
CA VAL A 417 20.57 -20.73 -2.57
C VAL A 417 21.02 -22.08 -3.13
N SER A 418 20.74 -22.35 -4.40
CA SER A 418 21.22 -23.52 -5.12
C SER A 418 21.34 -23.19 -6.63
N ASP A 419 21.66 -24.17 -7.45
CA ASP A 419 21.82 -24.01 -8.91
C ASP A 419 20.50 -23.69 -9.64
N ASN A 420 19.33 -23.88 -8.99
CA ASN A 420 18.01 -23.70 -9.59
C ASN A 420 17.00 -22.99 -8.67
N GLU A 421 17.43 -22.47 -7.52
CA GLU A 421 16.54 -21.91 -6.51
C GLU A 421 17.04 -20.57 -5.98
N LEU A 422 16.15 -19.58 -5.93
CA LEU A 422 16.37 -18.28 -5.28
C LEU A 422 15.66 -18.22 -3.93
N MET A 423 16.27 -17.53 -2.98
CA MET A 423 15.60 -17.05 -1.79
C MET A 423 15.29 -15.54 -1.96
N VAL A 424 14.07 -15.15 -1.66
CA VAL A 424 13.66 -13.75 -1.60
C VAL A 424 13.17 -13.44 -0.19
N ALA A 425 13.90 -12.57 0.51
CA ALA A 425 13.53 -12.06 1.82
C ALA A 425 12.82 -10.73 1.69
N GLY A 426 11.83 -10.46 2.55
CA GLY A 426 11.10 -9.20 2.61
C GLY A 426 9.79 -9.16 1.82
N LEU A 427 9.41 -10.22 1.12
CA LEU A 427 8.10 -10.34 0.47
C LEU A 427 7.00 -10.85 1.40
N ALA A 428 7.38 -11.58 2.44
CA ALA A 428 6.52 -12.16 3.47
C ALA A 428 7.22 -12.10 4.83
N GLU A 429 6.55 -12.55 5.91
CA GLU A 429 7.14 -12.62 7.26
C GLU A 429 8.40 -13.47 7.32
N HIS A 430 8.48 -14.51 6.48
CA HIS A 430 9.63 -15.38 6.34
C HIS A 430 10.17 -15.33 4.92
N PRO A 431 11.46 -15.64 4.71
CA PRO A 431 12.02 -15.77 3.37
C PRO A 431 11.23 -16.77 2.52
N THR A 432 10.98 -16.43 1.27
CA THR A 432 10.28 -17.27 0.29
C THR A 432 11.27 -17.86 -0.70
N TYR A 433 10.99 -19.07 -1.20
CA TYR A 433 11.86 -19.80 -2.11
C TYR A 433 11.19 -19.94 -3.47
N TRP A 434 11.99 -19.77 -4.53
CA TRP A 434 11.51 -19.64 -5.90
C TRP A 434 12.37 -20.46 -6.85
N ARG A 435 11.74 -21.23 -7.74
CA ARG A 435 12.41 -22.04 -8.77
C ARG A 435 12.24 -21.40 -10.12
N GLN A 436 13.32 -21.36 -10.89
CA GLN A 436 13.26 -20.87 -12.26
C GLN A 436 12.50 -21.87 -13.15
N VAL A 437 11.47 -21.39 -13.85
CA VAL A 437 10.60 -22.19 -14.72
C VAL A 437 10.70 -21.76 -16.19
N ALA A 438 11.09 -20.50 -16.42
CA ALA A 438 11.43 -19.95 -17.73
C ALA A 438 12.54 -18.90 -17.57
N PRO A 439 13.13 -18.37 -18.64
CA PRO A 439 14.12 -17.31 -18.54
C PRO A 439 13.57 -16.10 -17.75
N LEU A 440 14.20 -15.79 -16.61
CA LEU A 440 13.81 -14.68 -15.71
C LEU A 440 12.42 -14.81 -15.08
N GLU A 441 11.79 -15.96 -15.19
CA GLU A 441 10.51 -16.29 -14.60
C GLU A 441 10.66 -17.42 -13.57
N PHE A 442 10.01 -17.23 -12.42
CA PHE A 442 10.13 -18.11 -11.26
C PHE A 442 8.75 -18.41 -10.68
N LYS A 443 8.59 -19.64 -10.19
CA LYS A 443 7.43 -20.07 -9.39
C LYS A 443 7.85 -20.25 -7.94
N ARG A 444 6.98 -19.84 -7.03
CA ARG A 444 7.18 -20.05 -5.60
C ARG A 444 7.07 -21.54 -5.26
N VAL A 445 7.89 -22.02 -4.31
CA VAL A 445 8.00 -23.46 -3.99
C VAL A 445 6.77 -23.98 -3.25
N ASP A 446 6.11 -23.15 -2.46
CA ASP A 446 5.02 -23.53 -1.55
C ASP A 446 3.66 -22.90 -1.91
N GLU A 447 3.59 -22.13 -3.00
CA GLU A 447 2.37 -21.45 -3.45
C GLU A 447 2.44 -21.21 -4.97
N ASN A 448 1.32 -21.29 -5.68
CA ASN A 448 1.28 -21.06 -7.13
C ASN A 448 1.31 -19.55 -7.47
N VAL A 449 2.41 -18.90 -7.12
CA VAL A 449 2.65 -17.48 -7.39
C VAL A 449 3.87 -17.34 -8.28
N SER A 450 3.80 -16.46 -9.26
CA SER A 450 4.90 -16.14 -10.17
C SER A 450 5.72 -14.95 -9.71
N LEU A 451 7.00 -14.97 -10.03
CA LEU A 451 7.93 -13.86 -9.89
C LEU A 451 8.66 -13.69 -11.23
N VAL A 452 8.67 -12.47 -11.75
CA VAL A 452 9.25 -12.16 -13.06
C VAL A 452 10.24 -11.00 -12.92
N PHE A 453 11.44 -11.17 -13.51
CA PHE A 453 12.43 -10.09 -13.60
C PHE A 453 12.45 -9.48 -15.00
N GLN A 454 12.56 -8.15 -15.06
CA GLN A 454 12.72 -7.35 -16.27
C GLN A 454 14.01 -6.54 -16.15
N PRO A 455 15.19 -7.14 -16.35
CA PRO A 455 16.48 -6.50 -16.12
C PRO A 455 16.80 -5.38 -17.12
N ASP A 456 16.18 -5.39 -18.30
CA ASP A 456 16.38 -4.38 -19.34
C ASP A 456 15.49 -3.12 -19.13
N ALA A 457 14.55 -3.17 -18.16
CA ALA A 457 13.80 -1.99 -17.73
C ALA A 457 14.74 -0.97 -17.05
N SER A 458 14.39 0.31 -17.08
CA SER A 458 15.16 1.38 -16.45
C SER A 458 14.34 2.12 -15.38
N PRO A 459 14.60 1.87 -14.10
CA PRO A 459 15.51 0.87 -13.53
C PRO A 459 15.03 -0.57 -13.73
N PRO A 460 15.93 -1.59 -13.56
CA PRO A 460 15.53 -3.00 -13.61
C PRO A 460 14.38 -3.31 -12.65
N ARG A 461 13.39 -4.09 -13.11
CA ARG A 461 12.16 -4.39 -12.37
C ARG A 461 12.01 -5.84 -11.97
N MET A 462 11.23 -6.07 -10.91
CA MET A 462 10.79 -7.38 -10.44
C MET A 462 9.30 -7.28 -10.12
N LEU A 463 8.50 -8.19 -10.65
CA LEU A 463 7.05 -8.30 -10.44
C LEU A 463 6.76 -9.57 -9.63
N VAL A 464 5.84 -9.51 -8.65
CA VAL A 464 5.54 -10.64 -7.76
C VAL A 464 4.04 -10.84 -7.65
N GLY A 465 3.50 -11.84 -8.36
CA GLY A 465 2.10 -12.25 -8.32
C GLY A 465 1.10 -11.26 -8.93
N SER A 466 1.27 -9.95 -8.72
CA SER A 466 0.40 -8.89 -9.23
C SER A 466 1.22 -7.69 -9.66
N VAL A 467 0.72 -6.92 -10.64
CA VAL A 467 1.37 -5.68 -11.13
C VAL A 467 1.54 -4.62 -10.04
N LEU A 468 0.70 -4.61 -9.01
CA LEU A 468 0.86 -3.73 -7.84
C LEU A 468 2.07 -4.08 -6.95
N ARG A 469 2.54 -5.32 -7.03
CA ARG A 469 3.71 -5.79 -6.29
C ARG A 469 4.95 -5.69 -7.16
N SER A 470 5.25 -4.48 -7.58
CA SER A 470 6.39 -4.16 -8.43
C SER A 470 7.54 -3.54 -7.62
N TYR A 471 8.76 -3.95 -7.97
CA TYR A 471 9.99 -3.55 -7.28
C TYR A 471 11.03 -3.12 -8.30
N TYR A 472 11.95 -2.23 -7.89
CA TYR A 472 13.10 -1.83 -8.71
C TYR A 472 14.41 -2.13 -7.99
N LYS A 473 15.45 -2.42 -8.78
CA LYS A 473 16.78 -2.74 -8.24
C LYS A 473 17.44 -1.49 -7.69
N ILE A 474 18.03 -1.59 -6.50
CA ILE A 474 18.78 -0.52 -5.84
C ILE A 474 20.22 -0.94 -5.61
N SER A 475 21.13 0.06 -5.49
CA SER A 475 22.51 -0.18 -5.16
C SER A 475 22.67 -0.63 -3.69
N TRP A 476 23.80 -1.28 -3.37
CA TRP A 476 24.09 -1.70 -1.99
C TRP A 476 24.04 -0.55 -0.99
N ILE A 477 24.57 0.64 -1.35
CA ILE A 477 24.61 1.80 -0.44
C ILE A 477 23.19 2.38 -0.15
N GLU A 478 22.23 2.15 -1.04
CA GLU A 478 20.84 2.55 -0.87
C GLU A 478 20.03 1.51 -0.06
N SER A 479 20.61 0.33 0.16
CA SER A 479 19.95 -0.72 0.94
C SER A 479 19.84 -0.34 2.41
N THR A 480 18.75 -0.71 3.05
CA THR A 480 18.52 -0.49 4.49
C THR A 480 19.65 -1.08 5.33
N ASN A 481 20.11 -2.29 4.99
CA ASN A 481 21.18 -2.96 5.73
C ASN A 481 22.48 -2.16 5.72
N ALA A 482 22.92 -1.66 4.55
CA ALA A 482 24.12 -0.86 4.44
C ALA A 482 23.97 0.48 5.18
N GLN A 483 22.83 1.16 5.02
CA GLN A 483 22.59 2.44 5.69
C GLN A 483 22.53 2.30 7.21
N VAL A 484 21.88 1.26 7.74
CA VAL A 484 21.85 0.98 9.18
C VAL A 484 23.25 0.67 9.72
N GLN A 485 24.05 -0.15 9.02
CA GLN A 485 25.43 -0.44 9.44
C GLN A 485 26.28 0.82 9.47
N LEU A 486 26.24 1.64 8.42
CA LEU A 486 26.98 2.90 8.35
C LEU A 486 26.49 3.91 9.39
N LEU A 487 25.18 3.95 9.65
CA LEU A 487 24.60 4.79 10.70
C LEU A 487 25.10 4.36 12.08
N ILE A 488 25.08 3.07 12.41
CA ILE A 488 25.60 2.55 13.68
C ILE A 488 27.07 2.97 13.89
N VAL A 489 27.92 2.76 12.89
CA VAL A 489 29.33 3.17 12.95
C VAL A 489 29.46 4.67 13.18
N SER A 490 28.65 5.48 12.49
CA SER A 490 28.64 6.93 12.63
C SER A 490 28.19 7.36 14.03
N LEU A 491 27.13 6.75 14.57
CA LEU A 491 26.62 7.07 15.91
C LEU A 491 27.59 6.64 17.02
N LEU A 492 28.31 5.53 16.87
CA LEU A 492 29.37 5.14 17.82
C LEU A 492 30.49 6.17 17.86
N MET A 493 30.89 6.72 16.70
CA MET A 493 31.90 7.77 16.64
C MET A 493 31.38 9.09 17.22
N VAL A 494 30.12 9.46 16.94
CA VAL A 494 29.44 10.62 17.53
C VAL A 494 29.41 10.50 19.06
N LEU A 495 29.02 9.35 19.58
CA LEU A 495 28.99 9.09 21.02
C LEU A 495 30.38 9.17 21.64
N TRP A 496 31.40 8.61 20.98
CA TRP A 496 32.78 8.76 21.42
C TRP A 496 33.21 10.22 21.55
N VAL A 497 32.89 11.06 20.57
CA VAL A 497 33.19 12.51 20.59
C VAL A 497 32.50 13.18 21.76
N LEU A 498 31.21 12.89 21.99
CA LEU A 498 30.43 13.45 23.09
C LEU A 498 31.00 13.13 24.47
N LEU A 499 31.50 11.91 24.69
CA LEU A 499 31.99 11.43 25.97
C LEU A 499 33.46 11.81 26.18
N ALA A 500 34.31 11.65 25.18
CA ALA A 500 35.76 11.81 25.32
C ALA A 500 36.20 13.29 25.36
N TRP A 501 35.52 14.16 24.60
CA TRP A 501 35.98 15.54 24.47
C TRP A 501 35.82 16.39 25.74
N PRO A 502 34.71 16.40 26.51
CA PRO A 502 34.65 17.14 27.78
C PRO A 502 35.73 16.75 28.76
N VAL A 503 36.04 15.43 28.86
CA VAL A 503 37.13 14.93 29.72
C VAL A 503 38.47 15.47 29.29
N GLN A 504 38.75 15.53 28.00
CA GLN A 504 40.02 16.05 27.47
C GLN A 504 40.09 17.57 27.64
N TRP A 505 38.98 18.29 27.50
CA TRP A 505 38.92 19.75 27.65
C TRP A 505 39.28 20.18 29.07
N PHE A 506 38.76 19.51 30.07
CA PHE A 506 39.08 19.80 31.50
C PHE A 506 40.55 19.50 31.89
N LYS A 507 41.26 18.61 31.15
CA LYS A 507 42.64 18.21 31.44
C LYS A 507 43.70 19.11 30.78
N ARG A 508 43.33 20.09 29.93
CA ARG A 508 44.28 20.85 29.11
C ARG A 508 44.67 22.20 29.71
N ARG A 509 45.96 22.56 29.53
CA ARG A 509 46.47 23.88 29.83
C ARG A 509 46.35 24.81 28.59
N PRO A 510 46.03 26.12 28.74
CA PRO A 510 45.85 27.02 27.61
C PRO A 510 47.17 27.31 26.88
N SER A 511 47.21 27.05 25.55
CA SER A 511 48.31 27.47 24.65
C SER A 511 47.71 27.80 23.26
N ARG A 512 48.44 28.57 22.40
CA ARG A 512 47.95 28.95 21.05
C ARG A 512 47.68 27.73 20.14
N LEU A 513 48.49 26.68 20.21
CA LEU A 513 48.27 25.41 19.51
C LEU A 513 46.97 24.74 19.99
N HIS A 514 46.70 24.84 21.29
CA HIS A 514 45.47 24.32 21.87
C HIS A 514 44.22 25.08 21.40
N ALA A 515 44.33 26.37 21.02
CA ALA A 515 43.19 27.17 20.54
C ALA A 515 42.62 26.66 19.19
N THR A 516 43.49 26.32 18.21
CA THR A 516 43.08 25.79 16.90
C THR A 516 42.46 24.39 17.03
N HIS A 517 43.13 23.53 17.80
CA HIS A 517 42.60 22.19 18.08
C HIS A 517 41.29 22.26 18.90
N GLY A 518 41.21 23.15 19.90
CA GLY A 518 40.01 23.34 20.70
C GLY A 518 38.77 23.80 19.88
N ARG A 519 39.00 24.66 18.87
CA ARG A 519 37.91 25.06 17.94
C ARG A 519 37.40 23.88 17.10
N ALA A 520 38.29 23.05 16.56
CA ALA A 520 37.93 21.87 15.82
C ALA A 520 37.19 20.85 16.70
N GLN A 521 37.60 20.70 17.95
CA GLN A 521 36.94 19.85 18.94
C GLN A 521 35.55 20.38 19.28
N LEU A 522 35.40 21.68 19.52
CA LEU A 522 34.09 22.31 19.80
C LEU A 522 33.14 22.15 18.63
N ALA A 523 33.61 22.39 17.40
CA ALA A 523 32.78 22.20 16.20
C ALA A 523 32.33 20.74 16.03
N GLY A 524 33.26 19.77 16.22
CA GLY A 524 32.92 18.35 16.20
C GLY A 524 31.94 17.93 17.31
N TRP A 525 32.07 18.52 18.50
CA TRP A 525 31.16 18.25 19.61
C TRP A 525 29.77 18.84 19.36
N LEU A 526 29.67 20.07 18.85
CA LEU A 526 28.39 20.69 18.48
C LEU A 526 27.68 19.89 17.38
N MET A 527 28.44 19.42 16.39
CA MET A 527 27.90 18.53 15.36
C MET A 527 27.36 17.22 15.97
N ALA A 528 28.12 16.62 16.90
CA ALA A 528 27.70 15.41 17.59
C ALA A 528 26.43 15.64 18.44
N VAL A 529 26.31 16.79 19.11
CA VAL A 529 25.09 17.16 19.83
C VAL A 529 23.91 17.31 18.86
N ALA A 530 24.09 18.00 17.74
CA ALA A 530 23.03 18.18 16.74
C ALA A 530 22.55 16.82 16.20
N VAL A 531 23.45 15.91 15.89
CA VAL A 531 23.09 14.54 15.46
C VAL A 531 22.30 13.81 16.54
N MET A 532 22.70 13.87 17.80
CA MET A 532 21.97 13.21 18.89
C MET A 532 20.58 13.85 19.14
N VAL A 533 20.43 15.15 18.92
CA VAL A 533 19.12 15.80 18.97
C VAL A 533 18.24 15.29 17.84
N VAL A 534 18.77 15.16 16.61
CA VAL A 534 18.04 14.57 15.49
C VAL A 534 17.59 13.15 15.82
N VAL A 535 18.50 12.30 16.34
CA VAL A 535 18.18 10.92 16.74
C VAL A 535 17.12 10.89 17.84
N GLY A 536 17.26 11.75 18.86
CA GLY A 536 16.29 11.84 19.97
C GLY A 536 14.90 12.26 19.51
N LEU A 537 14.81 13.26 18.62
CA LEU A 537 13.55 13.69 18.04
C LEU A 537 12.95 12.62 17.10
N SER A 538 13.80 11.91 16.33
CA SER A 538 13.31 10.81 15.49
C SER A 538 12.69 9.68 16.30
N ALA A 539 13.17 9.44 17.52
CA ALA A 539 12.61 8.44 18.43
C ALA A 539 11.23 8.83 19.02
N THR A 540 10.80 10.09 18.83
CA THR A 540 9.45 10.56 19.24
C THR A 540 8.43 10.46 18.10
N LEU A 541 8.84 10.05 16.90
CA LEU A 541 7.93 9.80 15.79
C LEU A 541 7.20 8.48 16.05
N ASP A 542 5.90 8.50 15.86
CA ASP A 542 5.02 7.36 16.04
C ASP A 542 4.00 7.28 14.89
N ASP A 543 3.05 6.37 14.99
CA ASP A 543 2.00 6.15 13.99
C ASP A 543 1.09 7.39 13.80
N SER A 544 1.17 8.40 14.69
CA SER A 544 0.36 9.62 14.57
C SER A 544 0.71 10.46 13.33
N MET A 545 1.84 10.20 12.68
CA MET A 545 2.22 10.86 11.42
C MET A 545 1.17 10.67 10.31
N VAL A 546 0.39 9.60 10.36
CA VAL A 546 -0.70 9.37 9.39
C VAL A 546 -1.84 10.40 9.53
N PHE A 547 -1.94 11.08 10.68
CA PHE A 547 -2.87 12.19 10.93
C PHE A 547 -2.26 13.57 10.66
N GLY A 548 -0.96 13.63 10.41
CA GLY A 548 -0.21 14.85 10.14
C GLY A 548 1.09 14.95 10.93
N LEU A 549 1.93 15.92 10.58
CA LEU A 549 3.18 16.15 11.30
C LEU A 549 2.92 16.94 12.58
N GLY A 550 3.05 16.27 13.71
CA GLY A 550 3.06 16.90 15.03
C GLY A 550 4.25 17.87 15.23
N THR A 551 4.19 18.68 16.28
CA THR A 551 5.26 19.64 16.61
C THR A 551 6.66 18.99 16.69
N PRO A 552 6.85 17.77 17.28
CA PRO A 552 8.17 17.13 17.30
C PRO A 552 8.74 16.86 15.90
N ALA A 553 7.91 16.41 14.97
CA ALA A 553 8.32 16.15 13.59
C ALA A 553 8.71 17.44 12.86
N LYS A 554 7.94 18.51 13.02
CA LYS A 554 8.26 19.84 12.45
C LYS A 554 9.58 20.39 13.00
N VAL A 555 9.80 20.27 14.31
CA VAL A 555 11.06 20.65 14.96
C VAL A 555 12.21 19.79 14.46
N LEU A 556 12.02 18.48 14.30
CA LEU A 556 13.01 17.59 13.72
C LEU A 556 13.47 18.09 12.34
N LEU A 557 12.55 18.39 11.44
CA LEU A 557 12.88 18.89 10.09
C LEU A 557 13.71 20.19 10.14
N LEU A 558 13.42 21.11 11.07
CA LEU A 558 14.20 22.32 11.24
C LEU A 558 15.62 22.05 11.80
N VAL A 559 15.73 21.16 12.78
CA VAL A 559 17.02 20.85 13.45
C VAL A 559 17.96 20.08 12.51
N THR A 560 17.45 19.31 11.57
CA THR A 560 18.28 18.59 10.59
C THR A 560 19.21 19.52 9.81
N TYR A 561 18.82 20.77 9.52
CA TYR A 561 19.66 21.76 8.83
C TYR A 561 20.92 22.16 9.64
N LEU A 562 20.92 21.96 10.95
CA LEU A 562 22.13 22.24 11.77
C LEU A 562 23.27 21.28 11.45
N VAL A 563 22.96 20.05 11.04
CA VAL A 563 24.01 19.03 10.75
C VAL A 563 24.94 19.48 9.62
N PRO A 564 24.48 19.79 8.38
CA PRO A 564 25.36 20.23 7.30
C PRO A 564 26.04 21.56 7.61
N LEU A 565 25.34 22.49 8.31
CA LEU A 565 25.94 23.75 8.73
C LEU A 565 27.16 23.52 9.64
N LEU A 566 27.03 22.65 10.64
CA LEU A 566 28.11 22.34 11.58
C LEU A 566 29.22 21.51 10.91
N VAL A 567 28.91 20.69 9.90
CA VAL A 567 29.89 20.02 9.06
C VAL A 567 30.75 21.02 8.29
N LEU A 568 30.15 22.08 7.74
CA LEU A 568 30.91 23.16 7.07
C LEU A 568 31.84 23.88 8.07
N VAL A 569 31.37 24.18 9.29
CA VAL A 569 32.20 24.76 10.34
C VAL A 569 33.35 23.81 10.71
N GLN A 570 33.05 22.51 10.83
CA GLN A 570 34.09 21.48 11.11
C GLN A 570 35.12 21.42 9.99
N LEU A 571 34.69 21.46 8.73
CA LEU A 571 35.59 21.45 7.57
C LEU A 571 36.55 22.63 7.60
N VAL A 572 36.07 23.84 7.86
CA VAL A 572 36.89 25.05 7.98
C VAL A 572 37.89 24.93 9.13
N THR A 573 37.45 24.41 10.29
CA THR A 573 38.36 24.23 11.44
C THR A 573 39.41 23.17 11.19
N VAL A 574 39.08 22.08 10.50
CA VAL A 574 40.03 21.03 10.09
C VAL A 574 41.03 21.56 9.06
N ALA A 575 40.60 22.33 8.07
CA ALA A 575 41.50 22.96 7.11
C ALA A 575 42.58 23.82 7.83
N ARG A 576 42.20 24.57 8.86
CA ARG A 576 43.12 25.35 9.70
C ARG A 576 44.08 24.46 10.55
N LEU A 577 43.62 23.26 10.95
CA LEU A 577 44.49 22.29 11.64
C LEU A 577 45.62 21.80 10.74
N TYR A 578 45.38 21.64 9.44
CA TYR A 578 46.43 21.21 8.51
C TYR A 578 47.57 22.25 8.37
N GLY A 579 47.24 23.55 8.54
CA GLY A 579 48.25 24.63 8.61
C GLY A 579 48.91 24.82 9.98
N SER A 580 48.67 23.93 10.94
CA SER A 580 49.25 24.00 12.30
C SER A 580 50.14 22.80 12.62
N ASP A 581 50.99 22.92 13.67
CA ASP A 581 51.92 21.86 14.13
C ASP A 581 51.24 20.75 14.96
N VAL A 582 49.92 20.57 14.79
CA VAL A 582 49.17 19.51 15.47
C VAL A 582 49.54 18.15 14.86
N GLY A 583 49.65 17.12 15.71
CA GLY A 583 50.08 15.76 15.31
C GLY A 583 49.12 15.13 14.25
N ARG A 584 49.70 14.30 13.36
CA ARG A 584 48.99 13.67 12.24
C ARG A 584 47.76 12.87 12.66
N GLY A 585 47.81 12.16 13.80
CA GLY A 585 46.66 11.39 14.32
C GLY A 585 45.45 12.25 14.66
N ILE A 586 45.70 13.47 15.19
CA ILE A 586 44.60 14.43 15.49
C ILE A 586 43.99 14.95 14.18
N LYS A 587 44.81 15.29 13.18
CA LYS A 587 44.36 15.73 11.86
C LYS A 587 43.47 14.65 11.21
N PHE A 588 43.97 13.40 11.22
CA PHE A 588 43.25 12.24 10.69
C PHE A 588 41.89 12.04 11.39
N PHE A 589 41.86 12.08 12.73
CA PHE A 589 40.61 11.91 13.50
C PHE A 589 39.57 12.98 13.14
N HIS A 590 39.97 14.24 13.08
CA HIS A 590 39.05 15.31 12.72
C HIS A 590 38.59 15.25 11.25
N SER A 591 39.44 14.77 10.34
CA SER A 591 39.06 14.51 8.94
C SER A 591 38.01 13.38 8.85
N LEU A 592 38.19 12.32 9.66
CA LEU A 592 37.20 11.23 9.74
C LEU A 592 35.83 11.74 10.25
N LEU A 593 35.83 12.65 11.25
CA LEU A 593 34.61 13.28 11.72
C LEU A 593 33.92 14.12 10.64
N VAL A 594 34.68 14.81 9.79
CA VAL A 594 34.09 15.51 8.63
C VAL A 594 33.46 14.52 7.66
N LEU A 595 34.10 13.41 7.35
CA LEU A 595 33.55 12.38 6.46
C LEU A 595 32.27 11.78 7.03
N ILE A 596 32.21 11.51 8.32
CA ILE A 596 31.00 11.04 9.01
C ILE A 596 29.89 12.10 8.93
N GLY A 597 30.21 13.36 9.20
CA GLY A 597 29.25 14.44 9.10
C GLY A 597 28.70 14.64 7.67
N LEU A 598 29.56 14.52 6.66
CA LEU A 598 29.15 14.53 5.24
C LEU A 598 28.24 13.36 4.92
N TYR A 599 28.56 12.16 5.38
CA TYR A 599 27.70 10.98 5.21
C TYR A 599 26.34 11.17 5.87
N LEU A 600 26.29 11.65 7.12
CA LEU A 600 25.01 11.92 7.82
C LEU A 600 24.20 13.02 7.13
N SER A 601 24.86 14.08 6.62
CA SER A 601 24.19 15.11 5.82
C SER A 601 23.65 14.56 4.51
N TRP A 602 24.40 13.68 3.84
CA TRP A 602 23.93 12.98 2.64
C TRP A 602 22.77 12.05 2.97
N LEU A 603 22.79 11.33 4.09
CA LEU A 603 21.71 10.47 4.52
C LEU A 603 20.40 11.25 4.74
N LEU A 604 20.47 12.40 5.43
CA LEU A 604 19.32 13.29 5.61
C LEU A 604 18.81 13.84 4.27
N TYR A 605 19.69 14.18 3.34
CA TYR A 605 19.31 14.59 1.98
C TYR A 605 18.63 13.43 1.22
N TYR A 606 19.21 12.26 1.26
CA TYR A 606 18.68 11.07 0.58
C TYR A 606 17.27 10.71 1.03
N TRP A 607 16.97 10.92 2.32
CA TRP A 607 15.66 10.69 2.91
C TRP A 607 14.76 11.94 2.90
N ASN A 608 15.11 12.97 2.13
CA ASN A 608 14.33 14.20 1.95
C ASN A 608 14.05 14.95 3.26
N PHE A 609 14.97 14.99 4.21
CA PHE A 609 14.79 15.82 5.41
C PHE A 609 15.08 17.31 5.18
N TYR A 610 15.46 17.71 3.95
CA TYR A 610 15.68 19.09 3.53
C TYR A 610 14.71 19.46 2.43
N GLY A 611 13.78 20.38 2.69
CA GLY A 611 12.86 20.89 1.69
C GLY A 611 11.73 21.73 2.28
N PRO A 612 11.10 22.57 1.48
CA PRO A 612 9.86 23.23 1.84
C PRO A 612 8.71 22.22 1.67
N TYR A 613 8.24 21.65 2.75
CA TYR A 613 7.10 20.74 2.71
C TYR A 613 5.80 21.47 3.04
N PRO A 614 4.68 21.15 2.41
CA PRO A 614 3.42 21.89 2.53
C PRO A 614 2.66 21.67 3.85
N TRP A 615 3.20 20.87 4.78
CA TRP A 615 2.55 20.56 6.08
C TRP A 615 3.07 21.30 7.29
#